data_4b71580874fbc2828e3e3fb3b1fd9fbc
#
_entry.id   4b71580874fbc2828e3e3fb3b1fd9fbc
#
_cell.length_a   1.000
_cell.length_b   1.000
_cell.length_c   1.000
_cell.angle_alpha   90.00
_cell.angle_beta   90.00
_cell.angle_gamma   90.00
#
_symmetry.space_group_name_H-M   'P 1'
#
loop_
_entity.id
_entity.type
_entity.pdbx_description
1 polymer ?
#
loop_
_entity_poly.entity_id
_entity_poly.type
_entity_poly.pdbx_seq_one_letter_code
_entity_poly.pdbx_strand_id
1 'polypeptide(L)'
;VGGMSSSLPEDVQIAMYHTVPGLEHAKIVRNAYAIEYDCINPRQLLPSLEFKAIKNLFSGGQFNGSSGYEEAAAQGLIAGINAALRVQGKEELVLDRSESYIVLIDDLVTKENHEPYRMMTSRAEYRLLLRQDNADLRLRKYGYRVGLISEEQYEALKVKEQRIQEEIERVENTYVGTSSNINELLEEYGSTLLSGGSSLAELIRRPHARICTGATTRCRRMCRSRSTSTSSTTATLSAR
;
A
#
# COMPACT_ATOMS: atom_id res chain seq x y z
N VAL A 1 -24.37 -16.98 -8.69
CA VAL A 1 -23.53 -16.68 -9.85
C VAL A 1 -22.83 -15.37 -9.58
N GLY A 2 -21.49 -15.41 -9.51
CA GLY A 2 -20.70 -14.20 -9.24
C GLY A 2 -20.73 -13.22 -10.43
N GLY A 3 -20.64 -11.91 -10.13
CA GLY A 3 -20.56 -10.88 -11.16
C GLY A 3 -21.87 -10.41 -11.78
N MET A 4 -23.00 -11.00 -11.39
CA MET A 4 -24.32 -10.62 -11.90
C MET A 4 -25.22 -9.92 -10.87
N SER A 5 -24.68 -9.52 -9.74
CA SER A 5 -25.40 -8.71 -8.76
C SER A 5 -25.68 -7.32 -9.33
N SER A 6 -26.92 -6.86 -9.19
CA SER A 6 -27.40 -5.62 -9.79
C SER A 6 -28.39 -4.94 -8.84
N SER A 7 -28.46 -3.63 -8.90
CA SER A 7 -29.48 -2.82 -8.20
C SER A 7 -30.76 -2.61 -9.00
N LEU A 8 -30.88 -3.28 -10.13
CA LEU A 8 -32.07 -3.19 -10.99
C LEU A 8 -33.33 -3.73 -10.30
N PRO A 9 -34.53 -3.30 -10.72
CA PRO A 9 -35.79 -3.86 -10.25
C PRO A 9 -35.87 -5.38 -10.40
N GLU A 10 -36.70 -6.03 -9.59
CA GLU A 10 -36.79 -7.50 -9.52
C GLU A 10 -37.11 -8.13 -10.87
N ASP A 11 -38.09 -7.60 -11.57
CA ASP A 11 -38.53 -8.07 -12.89
C ASP A 11 -37.40 -8.01 -13.93
N VAL A 12 -36.59 -6.95 -13.88
CA VAL A 12 -35.41 -6.80 -14.74
C VAL A 12 -34.30 -7.78 -14.37
N GLN A 13 -34.07 -8.02 -13.07
CA GLN A 13 -33.11 -9.02 -12.62
C GLN A 13 -33.51 -10.43 -13.11
N ILE A 14 -34.77 -10.79 -12.99
CA ILE A 14 -35.31 -12.09 -13.47
C ILE A 14 -35.08 -12.20 -14.99
N ALA A 15 -35.47 -11.17 -15.74
CA ALA A 15 -35.31 -11.16 -17.19
C ALA A 15 -33.83 -11.28 -17.58
N MET A 16 -32.95 -10.54 -16.91
CA MET A 16 -31.48 -10.60 -17.13
C MET A 16 -30.91 -12.00 -16.90
N TYR A 17 -31.29 -12.67 -15.81
CA TYR A 17 -30.81 -14.02 -15.53
C TYR A 17 -31.29 -15.02 -16.56
N HIS A 18 -32.53 -14.90 -17.05
CA HIS A 18 -33.09 -15.80 -18.06
C HIS A 18 -32.45 -15.65 -19.45
N THR A 19 -31.68 -14.58 -19.71
CA THR A 19 -30.88 -14.43 -20.95
C THR A 19 -29.58 -15.23 -20.95
N VAL A 20 -29.19 -15.76 -19.79
CA VAL A 20 -27.93 -16.51 -19.68
C VAL A 20 -28.18 -17.99 -20.02
N PRO A 21 -27.41 -18.57 -20.98
CA PRO A 21 -27.53 -19.98 -21.33
C PRO A 21 -27.39 -20.90 -20.10
N GLY A 22 -28.39 -21.77 -19.91
CA GLY A 22 -28.47 -22.66 -18.75
C GLY A 22 -29.18 -22.09 -17.52
N LEU A 23 -29.60 -20.81 -17.56
CA LEU A 23 -30.37 -20.16 -16.49
C LEU A 23 -31.78 -19.73 -16.95
N GLU A 24 -32.26 -20.19 -18.09
CA GLU A 24 -33.53 -19.78 -18.72
C GLU A 24 -34.75 -20.03 -17.81
N HIS A 25 -34.66 -21.01 -16.93
CA HIS A 25 -35.69 -21.35 -15.98
C HIS A 25 -35.28 -21.24 -14.52
N ALA A 26 -34.18 -20.47 -14.25
CA ALA A 26 -33.68 -20.29 -12.92
C ALA A 26 -34.69 -19.54 -12.03
N LYS A 27 -34.87 -20.02 -10.80
CA LYS A 27 -35.65 -19.31 -9.79
C LYS A 27 -34.74 -18.52 -8.89
N ILE A 28 -34.95 -17.21 -8.81
CA ILE A 28 -34.25 -16.35 -7.89
C ILE A 28 -34.79 -16.55 -6.48
N VAL A 29 -33.97 -17.02 -5.55
CA VAL A 29 -34.33 -17.23 -4.16
C VAL A 29 -34.28 -15.91 -3.37
N ARG A 30 -33.34 -15.04 -3.74
CA ARG A 30 -33.14 -13.72 -3.13
C ARG A 30 -32.58 -12.78 -4.19
N ASN A 31 -33.24 -11.65 -4.36
CA ASN A 31 -32.81 -10.62 -5.30
C ASN A 31 -31.50 -9.97 -4.83
N ALA A 32 -30.71 -9.50 -5.77
CA ALA A 32 -29.63 -8.57 -5.49
C ALA A 32 -30.23 -7.20 -5.07
N TYR A 33 -29.47 -6.46 -4.30
CA TYR A 33 -29.91 -5.16 -3.76
C TYR A 33 -28.79 -4.13 -3.84
N ALA A 34 -29.17 -2.86 -3.91
CA ALA A 34 -28.26 -1.75 -3.70
C ALA A 34 -28.24 -1.34 -2.23
N ILE A 35 -27.12 -0.84 -1.80
CA ILE A 35 -26.99 -0.14 -0.52
C ILE A 35 -26.77 1.32 -0.85
N GLU A 36 -27.65 2.19 -0.33
CA GLU A 36 -27.49 3.62 -0.37
C GLU A 36 -26.89 4.12 0.94
N TYR A 37 -26.05 5.11 0.86
CA TYR A 37 -25.38 5.69 1.99
C TYR A 37 -25.57 7.21 1.99
N ASP A 38 -26.04 7.76 3.10
CA ASP A 38 -25.96 9.19 3.33
C ASP A 38 -24.50 9.59 3.52
N CYS A 39 -24.07 10.64 2.85
CA CYS A 39 -22.75 11.20 2.98
C CYS A 39 -22.77 12.72 2.88
N ILE A 40 -21.77 13.35 3.47
CA ILE A 40 -21.52 14.78 3.29
C ILE A 40 -20.73 15.02 2.00
N ASN A 41 -20.65 16.28 1.58
CA ASN A 41 -19.64 16.69 0.62
C ASN A 41 -18.28 16.79 1.36
N PRO A 42 -17.32 15.88 1.12
CA PRO A 42 -16.07 15.82 1.89
C PRO A 42 -15.15 17.03 1.64
N ARG A 43 -15.40 17.83 0.63
CA ARG A 43 -14.70 19.11 0.40
C ARG A 43 -14.95 20.15 1.51
N GLN A 44 -15.90 19.88 2.41
CA GLN A 44 -16.11 20.66 3.64
C GLN A 44 -15.08 20.34 4.74
N LEU A 45 -14.25 19.31 4.54
CA LEU A 45 -13.21 18.90 5.48
C LEU A 45 -11.86 19.52 5.10
N LEU A 46 -11.04 19.71 6.12
CA LEU A 46 -9.60 19.97 6.00
C LEU A 46 -8.86 18.64 5.75
N PRO A 47 -7.59 18.66 5.30
CA PRO A 47 -6.76 17.46 5.20
C PRO A 47 -6.58 16.70 6.53
N SER A 48 -6.79 17.37 7.66
CA SER A 48 -6.83 16.77 9.00
C SER A 48 -8.14 16.02 9.31
N LEU A 49 -9.12 16.08 8.40
CA LEU A 49 -10.49 15.59 8.54
C LEU A 49 -11.34 16.39 9.54
N GLU A 50 -10.91 17.58 9.94
CA GLU A 50 -11.73 18.55 10.68
C GLU A 50 -12.67 19.28 9.73
N PHE A 51 -13.90 19.59 10.18
CA PHE A 51 -14.82 20.43 9.42
C PHE A 51 -14.33 21.87 9.33
N LYS A 52 -14.36 22.46 8.14
CA LYS A 52 -14.00 23.87 7.92
C LYS A 52 -14.93 24.82 8.66
N ALA A 53 -16.23 24.49 8.71
CA ALA A 53 -17.26 25.34 9.32
C ALA A 53 -17.42 25.12 10.84
N ILE A 54 -17.02 23.97 11.37
CA ILE A 54 -17.26 23.59 12.76
C ILE A 54 -15.93 23.14 13.38
N LYS A 55 -15.36 24.00 14.21
CA LYS A 55 -14.11 23.71 14.90
C LYS A 55 -14.25 22.53 15.86
N ASN A 56 -13.20 21.71 15.95
CA ASN A 56 -13.10 20.54 16.81
C ASN A 56 -14.08 19.40 16.46
N LEU A 57 -14.75 19.46 15.32
CA LEU A 57 -15.53 18.36 14.78
C LEU A 57 -14.73 17.67 13.67
N PHE A 58 -14.47 16.39 13.85
CA PHE A 58 -13.75 15.54 12.89
C PHE A 58 -14.70 14.48 12.33
N SER A 59 -14.44 14.06 11.10
CA SER A 59 -15.27 13.07 10.42
C SER A 59 -14.41 11.97 9.79
N GLY A 60 -14.95 10.76 9.71
CA GLY A 60 -14.26 9.62 9.06
C GLY A 60 -15.23 8.53 8.63
N GLY A 61 -14.79 7.73 7.66
CA GLY A 61 -15.53 6.59 7.18
C GLY A 61 -16.51 6.88 6.05
N GLN A 62 -17.54 6.07 5.97
CA GLN A 62 -18.56 6.12 4.92
C GLN A 62 -19.26 7.50 4.82
N PHE A 63 -19.43 8.16 5.94
CA PHE A 63 -20.03 9.49 6.01
C PHE A 63 -19.30 10.53 5.15
N ASN A 64 -17.99 10.33 4.92
CA ASN A 64 -17.16 11.14 4.02
C ASN A 64 -17.24 10.69 2.54
N GLY A 65 -18.15 9.81 2.18
CA GLY A 65 -18.34 9.36 0.79
C GLY A 65 -17.41 8.24 0.36
N SER A 66 -16.82 7.47 1.28
CA SER A 66 -16.04 6.26 0.97
C SER A 66 -16.84 5.00 1.33
N SER A 67 -16.66 3.89 0.60
CA SER A 67 -17.47 2.68 0.78
C SER A 67 -16.69 1.45 1.28
N GLY A 68 -15.38 1.55 1.53
CA GLY A 68 -14.55 0.45 2.00
C GLY A 68 -14.30 0.47 3.50
N TYR A 69 -14.15 -0.71 4.12
CA TYR A 69 -13.82 -0.84 5.55
C TYR A 69 -12.43 -0.29 5.86
N GLU A 70 -11.48 -0.55 5.00
CA GLU A 70 -10.09 -0.10 5.13
C GLU A 70 -10.00 1.42 5.00
N GLU A 71 -10.75 1.99 4.08
CA GLU A 71 -10.87 3.44 3.91
C GLU A 71 -11.47 4.09 5.15
N ALA A 72 -12.51 3.49 5.72
CA ALA A 72 -13.15 3.97 6.94
C ALA A 72 -12.19 3.91 8.14
N ALA A 73 -11.45 2.81 8.29
CA ALA A 73 -10.47 2.63 9.35
C ALA A 73 -9.34 3.66 9.25
N ALA A 74 -8.80 3.89 8.06
CA ALA A 74 -7.74 4.87 7.84
C ALA A 74 -8.20 6.30 8.17
N GLN A 75 -9.39 6.69 7.69
CA GLN A 75 -9.96 8.00 8.00
C GLN A 75 -10.22 8.16 9.49
N GLY A 76 -10.85 7.17 10.13
CA GLY A 76 -11.11 7.19 11.57
C GLY A 76 -9.85 7.31 12.41
N LEU A 77 -8.77 6.60 12.02
CA LEU A 77 -7.48 6.69 12.68
C LEU A 77 -6.89 8.11 12.57
N ILE A 78 -6.84 8.69 11.37
CA ILE A 78 -6.29 10.05 11.16
C ILE A 78 -7.15 11.10 11.86
N ALA A 79 -8.47 11.02 11.76
CA ALA A 79 -9.38 11.91 12.45
C ALA A 79 -9.20 11.84 13.98
N GLY A 80 -9.10 10.63 14.55
CA GLY A 80 -8.86 10.43 15.98
C GLY A 80 -7.51 10.94 16.46
N ILE A 81 -6.43 10.72 15.69
CA ILE A 81 -5.12 11.27 15.99
C ILE A 81 -5.19 12.81 16.02
N ASN A 82 -5.77 13.43 14.99
CA ASN A 82 -5.84 14.89 14.90
C ASN A 82 -6.73 15.49 15.98
N ALA A 83 -7.83 14.84 16.31
CA ALA A 83 -8.65 15.25 17.44
C ALA A 83 -7.87 15.22 18.77
N ALA A 84 -7.09 14.17 19.02
CA ALA A 84 -6.25 14.05 20.22
C ALA A 84 -5.13 15.10 20.24
N LEU A 85 -4.44 15.33 19.12
CA LEU A 85 -3.41 16.36 18.99
C LEU A 85 -3.99 17.77 19.23
N ARG A 86 -5.19 18.04 18.71
CA ARG A 86 -5.91 19.30 18.93
C ARG A 86 -6.18 19.54 20.41
N VAL A 87 -6.67 18.55 21.15
CA VAL A 87 -6.89 18.64 22.61
C VAL A 87 -5.59 18.89 23.36
N GLN A 88 -4.47 18.32 22.87
CA GLN A 88 -3.15 18.51 23.46
C GLN A 88 -2.48 19.83 23.06
N GLY A 89 -3.10 20.64 22.19
CA GLY A 89 -2.46 21.85 21.65
C GLY A 89 -1.25 21.60 20.76
N LYS A 90 -1.15 20.41 20.18
CA LYS A 90 -0.07 20.00 19.28
C LYS A 90 -0.45 20.20 17.83
N GLU A 91 0.57 20.23 16.95
CA GLU A 91 0.42 20.33 15.51
C GLU A 91 -0.29 19.09 14.94
N GLU A 92 -1.18 19.30 14.01
CA GLU A 92 -1.94 18.26 13.31
C GLU A 92 -1.01 17.33 12.49
N LEU A 93 -1.44 16.09 12.35
CA LEU A 93 -0.81 15.11 11.47
C LEU A 93 -1.47 15.18 10.09
N VAL A 94 -0.80 15.79 9.15
CA VAL A 94 -1.14 15.76 7.73
C VAL A 94 0.00 15.06 7.00
N LEU A 95 -0.29 13.95 6.33
CA LEU A 95 0.68 13.16 5.58
C LEU A 95 0.62 13.52 4.10
N ASP A 96 1.76 13.42 3.43
CA ASP A 96 1.86 13.62 1.99
C ASP A 96 1.42 12.37 1.21
N ARG A 97 0.98 12.56 -0.04
CA ARG A 97 0.56 11.48 -0.96
C ARG A 97 1.67 10.47 -1.26
N SER A 98 2.93 10.87 -1.14
CA SER A 98 4.10 9.99 -1.30
C SER A 98 4.41 9.16 -0.05
N GLU A 99 3.92 9.57 1.11
CA GLU A 99 4.20 8.91 2.39
C GLU A 99 3.21 7.81 2.73
N SER A 100 1.95 7.97 2.33
CA SER A 100 0.88 7.02 2.66
C SER A 100 -0.19 6.98 1.59
N TYR A 101 -1.07 5.98 1.66
CA TYR A 101 -2.35 5.96 0.95
C TYR A 101 -3.33 7.05 1.45
N ILE A 102 -2.80 8.13 1.97
CA ILE A 102 -3.51 9.37 2.26
C ILE A 102 -4.06 10.02 0.98
N VAL A 103 -3.67 9.50 -0.19
CA VAL A 103 -4.33 9.74 -1.49
C VAL A 103 -5.86 9.72 -1.36
N LEU A 104 -6.38 8.80 -0.53
CA LEU A 104 -7.79 8.74 -0.16
C LEU A 104 -8.29 10.06 0.42
N ILE A 105 -7.63 10.58 1.46
CA ILE A 105 -8.08 11.79 2.16
C ILE A 105 -7.90 13.01 1.25
N ASP A 106 -6.74 13.10 0.60
CA ASP A 106 -6.46 14.21 -0.32
C ASP A 106 -7.47 14.24 -1.49
N ASP A 107 -7.76 13.10 -2.10
CA ASP A 107 -8.77 13.00 -3.16
C ASP A 107 -10.16 13.37 -2.65
N LEU A 108 -10.54 12.95 -1.44
CA LEU A 108 -11.84 13.28 -0.86
C LEU A 108 -12.02 14.78 -0.62
N VAL A 109 -10.99 15.46 -0.08
CA VAL A 109 -11.10 16.87 0.30
C VAL A 109 -10.85 17.85 -0.86
N THR A 110 -10.20 17.40 -1.93
CA THR A 110 -9.80 18.25 -3.07
C THR A 110 -10.60 17.99 -4.33
N LYS A 111 -10.98 16.72 -4.60
CA LYS A 111 -11.68 16.34 -5.83
C LYS A 111 -13.19 16.25 -5.62
N GLU A 112 -13.92 16.48 -6.68
CA GLU A 112 -15.35 16.22 -6.72
C GLU A 112 -15.58 14.74 -7.04
N ASN A 113 -16.31 14.06 -6.16
CA ASN A 113 -16.64 12.66 -6.32
C ASN A 113 -18.17 12.49 -6.36
N HIS A 114 -18.69 11.98 -7.47
CA HIS A 114 -20.12 11.69 -7.66
C HIS A 114 -20.48 10.24 -7.31
N GLU A 115 -19.47 9.41 -7.07
CA GLU A 115 -19.61 8.00 -6.72
C GLU A 115 -18.90 7.72 -5.40
N PRO A 116 -19.30 6.67 -4.65
CA PRO A 116 -18.59 6.25 -3.45
C PRO A 116 -17.10 6.00 -3.75
N TYR A 117 -16.23 6.69 -3.04
CA TYR A 117 -14.79 6.56 -3.25
C TYR A 117 -14.31 5.16 -2.84
N ARG A 118 -13.55 4.52 -3.71
CA ARG A 118 -12.81 3.29 -3.44
C ARG A 118 -11.34 3.53 -3.72
N MET A 119 -10.50 3.10 -2.78
CA MET A 119 -9.05 3.15 -2.95
C MET A 119 -8.59 2.07 -3.93
N MET A 120 -8.04 2.51 -5.05
CA MET A 120 -7.47 1.64 -6.07
C MET A 120 -6.01 2.04 -6.31
N THR A 121 -5.17 1.07 -6.61
CA THR A 121 -3.75 1.32 -6.93
C THR A 121 -3.58 2.27 -8.12
N SER A 122 -4.55 2.32 -9.05
CA SER A 122 -4.57 3.25 -10.18
C SER A 122 -4.71 4.73 -9.76
N ARG A 123 -5.24 5.00 -8.56
CA ARG A 123 -5.38 6.36 -8.03
C ARG A 123 -4.11 6.88 -7.34
N ALA A 124 -3.16 5.99 -7.03
CA ALA A 124 -1.93 6.34 -6.35
C ALA A 124 -0.80 6.55 -7.37
N GLU A 125 -0.29 7.76 -7.46
CA GLU A 125 0.86 8.12 -8.33
C GLU A 125 2.12 7.38 -7.89
N TYR A 126 2.31 7.24 -6.59
CA TYR A 126 3.47 6.61 -5.97
C TYR A 126 3.24 5.13 -5.60
N ARG A 127 2.40 4.40 -6.36
CA ARG A 127 2.02 3.01 -6.06
C ARG A 127 3.20 2.05 -5.89
N LEU A 128 4.33 2.31 -6.55
CA LEU A 128 5.54 1.50 -6.41
C LEU A 128 6.30 1.78 -5.11
N LEU A 129 6.12 2.96 -4.53
CA LEU A 129 6.67 3.36 -3.25
C LEU A 129 5.76 2.95 -2.08
N LEU A 130 4.45 3.11 -2.27
CA LEU A 130 3.42 2.87 -1.25
C LEU A 130 3.06 1.38 -1.17
N ARG A 131 3.96 0.56 -0.65
CA ARG A 131 3.76 -0.88 -0.49
C ARG A 131 3.52 -1.26 0.97
N GLN A 132 2.88 -2.40 1.18
CA GLN A 132 2.63 -2.95 2.51
C GLN A 132 3.94 -3.36 3.20
N ASP A 133 4.88 -3.93 2.45
CA ASP A 133 6.15 -4.46 2.97
C ASP A 133 7.10 -3.39 3.53
N ASN A 134 6.93 -2.12 3.14
CA ASN A 134 7.73 -0.99 3.61
C ASN A 134 6.93 0.04 4.43
N ALA A 135 5.69 -0.27 4.79
CA ALA A 135 4.82 0.66 5.51
C ALA A 135 5.39 1.06 6.87
N ASP A 136 6.08 0.14 7.55
CA ASP A 136 6.72 0.41 8.84
C ASP A 136 7.86 1.45 8.71
N LEU A 137 8.66 1.37 7.65
CA LEU A 137 9.73 2.34 7.37
C LEU A 137 9.19 3.75 7.10
N ARG A 138 8.03 3.85 6.45
CA ARG A 138 7.40 5.14 6.12
C ARG A 138 6.63 5.74 7.28
N LEU A 139 5.90 4.94 8.05
CA LEU A 139 4.84 5.43 8.94
C LEU A 139 5.17 5.33 10.44
N ARG A 140 6.06 4.44 10.90
CA ARG A 140 6.37 4.30 12.34
C ARG A 140 6.93 5.56 12.97
N LYS A 141 7.69 6.36 12.25
CA LYS A 141 8.18 7.67 12.74
C LYS A 141 7.03 8.60 13.16
N TYR A 142 5.95 8.60 12.38
CA TYR A 142 4.74 9.36 12.70
C TYR A 142 3.98 8.76 13.87
N GLY A 143 3.85 7.41 13.89
CA GLY A 143 3.25 6.70 15.02
C GLY A 143 3.96 6.99 16.33
N TYR A 144 5.31 7.06 16.35
CA TYR A 144 6.10 7.45 17.51
C TYR A 144 5.84 8.92 17.90
N ARG A 145 5.87 9.84 16.93
CA ARG A 145 5.61 11.28 17.17
C ARG A 145 4.25 11.52 17.83
N VAL A 146 3.24 10.76 17.47
CA VAL A 146 1.88 10.91 18.02
C VAL A 146 1.61 10.02 19.25
N GLY A 147 2.60 9.21 19.70
CA GLY A 147 2.50 8.40 20.89
C GLY A 147 1.81 7.03 20.73
N LEU A 148 1.63 6.56 19.51
CA LEU A 148 1.04 5.24 19.22
C LEU A 148 2.08 4.11 19.15
N ILE A 149 3.35 4.44 19.02
CA ILE A 149 4.48 3.51 18.95
C ILE A 149 5.39 3.75 20.15
N SER A 150 5.78 2.68 20.86
CA SER A 150 6.70 2.76 22.00
C SER A 150 8.13 3.08 21.55
N GLU A 151 8.94 3.59 22.50
CA GLU A 151 10.37 3.82 22.30
C GLU A 151 11.10 2.57 21.80
N GLU A 152 10.83 1.42 22.44
CA GLU A 152 11.43 0.15 22.04
C GLU A 152 11.11 -0.23 20.59
N GLN A 153 9.86 -0.04 20.17
CA GLN A 153 9.44 -0.29 18.78
C GLN A 153 10.08 0.68 17.79
N TYR A 154 10.30 1.92 18.22
CA TYR A 154 10.97 2.93 17.38
C TYR A 154 12.47 2.67 17.25
N GLU A 155 13.15 2.30 18.34
CA GLU A 155 14.56 1.87 18.30
C GLU A 155 14.75 0.61 17.42
N ALA A 156 13.85 -0.36 17.51
CA ALA A 156 13.87 -1.51 16.63
C ALA A 156 13.72 -1.14 15.13
N LEU A 157 12.97 -0.07 14.83
CA LEU A 157 12.89 0.48 13.47
C LEU A 157 14.23 1.06 13.02
N LYS A 158 14.88 1.88 13.84
CA LYS A 158 16.20 2.47 13.51
C LYS A 158 17.25 1.40 13.23
N VAL A 159 17.29 0.36 14.05
CA VAL A 159 18.19 -0.78 13.83
C VAL A 159 17.87 -1.48 12.50
N LYS A 160 16.59 -1.61 12.15
CA LYS A 160 16.18 -2.18 10.86
C LYS A 160 16.63 -1.30 9.69
N GLU A 161 16.43 0.02 9.78
CA GLU A 161 16.85 0.97 8.75
C GLU A 161 18.36 0.94 8.53
N GLN A 162 19.13 0.96 9.60
CA GLN A 162 20.59 0.87 9.55
C GLN A 162 21.05 -0.43 8.87
N ARG A 163 20.49 -1.58 9.25
CA ARG A 163 20.84 -2.88 8.62
C ARG A 163 20.49 -2.93 7.14
N ILE A 164 19.40 -2.30 6.74
CA ILE A 164 19.02 -2.19 5.33
C ILE A 164 20.06 -1.36 4.58
N GLN A 165 20.47 -0.23 5.14
CA GLN A 165 21.45 0.64 4.52
C GLN A 165 22.83 -0.05 4.40
N GLU A 166 23.30 -0.69 5.46
CA GLU A 166 24.53 -1.47 5.46
C GLU A 166 24.53 -2.57 4.39
N GLU A 167 23.39 -3.26 4.22
CA GLU A 167 23.26 -4.32 3.21
C GLU A 167 23.20 -3.76 1.79
N ILE A 168 22.56 -2.61 1.58
CA ILE A 168 22.58 -1.91 0.28
C ILE A 168 24.01 -1.56 -0.09
N GLU A 169 24.75 -0.91 0.80
CA GLU A 169 26.15 -0.55 0.58
C GLU A 169 27.02 -1.78 0.31
N ARG A 170 26.81 -2.86 1.06
CA ARG A 170 27.53 -4.12 0.84
C ARG A 170 27.29 -4.69 -0.56
N VAL A 171 26.05 -4.76 -1.03
CA VAL A 171 25.75 -5.35 -2.35
C VAL A 171 26.16 -4.44 -3.51
N GLU A 172 26.17 -3.13 -3.31
CA GLU A 172 26.63 -2.17 -4.31
C GLU A 172 28.15 -2.20 -4.47
N ASN A 173 28.88 -2.37 -3.37
CA ASN A 173 30.35 -2.38 -3.35
C ASN A 173 30.98 -3.79 -3.50
N THR A 174 30.18 -4.85 -3.55
CA THR A 174 30.68 -6.21 -3.76
C THR A 174 30.58 -6.59 -5.24
N TYR A 175 31.72 -6.81 -5.87
CA TYR A 175 31.81 -7.19 -7.27
C TYR A 175 32.12 -8.67 -7.40
N VAL A 176 31.51 -9.31 -8.38
CA VAL A 176 31.73 -10.70 -8.74
C VAL A 176 32.22 -10.79 -10.19
N GLY A 177 33.18 -11.68 -10.42
CA GLY A 177 33.73 -11.95 -11.75
C GLY A 177 32.97 -13.05 -12.48
N THR A 178 33.50 -13.41 -13.64
CA THR A 178 32.97 -14.46 -14.53
C THR A 178 33.37 -15.87 -14.11
N SER A 179 33.52 -16.14 -12.80
CA SER A 179 33.89 -17.49 -12.32
C SER A 179 32.83 -18.52 -12.71
N SER A 180 33.27 -19.76 -12.94
CA SER A 180 32.40 -20.88 -13.34
C SER A 180 31.22 -21.04 -12.37
N ASN A 181 31.47 -20.98 -11.07
CA ASN A 181 30.42 -21.14 -10.04
C ASN A 181 29.29 -20.11 -10.11
N ILE A 182 29.56 -18.86 -10.51
CA ILE A 182 28.55 -17.83 -10.64
C ILE A 182 27.77 -18.01 -11.94
N ASN A 183 28.44 -18.32 -13.03
CA ASN A 183 27.81 -18.60 -14.30
C ASN A 183 26.95 -19.87 -14.27
N GLU A 184 27.41 -20.93 -13.61
CA GLU A 184 26.63 -22.14 -13.35
C GLU A 184 25.34 -21.81 -12.55
N LEU A 185 25.45 -20.98 -11.51
CA LEU A 185 24.31 -20.54 -10.72
C LEU A 185 23.32 -19.69 -11.56
N LEU A 186 23.82 -18.80 -12.39
CA LEU A 186 23.00 -17.98 -13.27
C LEU A 186 22.27 -18.83 -14.32
N GLU A 187 22.93 -19.86 -14.85
CA GLU A 187 22.33 -20.82 -15.77
C GLU A 187 21.23 -21.64 -15.11
N GLU A 188 21.47 -22.14 -13.89
CA GLU A 188 20.43 -22.82 -13.08
C GLU A 188 19.17 -21.98 -12.87
N TYR A 189 19.34 -20.67 -12.70
CA TYR A 189 18.21 -19.73 -12.57
C TYR A 189 17.68 -19.20 -13.90
N GLY A 190 18.17 -19.68 -15.04
CA GLY A 190 17.73 -19.23 -16.37
C GLY A 190 18.08 -17.77 -16.66
N SER A 191 19.13 -17.24 -16.00
CA SER A 191 19.59 -15.87 -16.19
C SER A 191 20.75 -15.79 -17.18
N THR A 192 20.93 -14.64 -17.80
CA THR A 192 22.05 -14.39 -18.73
C THR A 192 23.40 -14.49 -18.00
N LEU A 193 24.34 -15.23 -18.59
CA LEU A 193 25.69 -15.38 -18.06
C LEU A 193 26.43 -14.04 -18.01
N LEU A 194 27.41 -13.94 -17.09
CA LEU A 194 28.29 -12.79 -17.00
C LEU A 194 29.38 -12.86 -18.08
N SER A 195 29.55 -11.79 -18.83
CA SER A 195 30.67 -11.58 -19.75
C SER A 195 31.78 -10.71 -19.15
N GLY A 196 31.53 -10.10 -17.99
CA GLY A 196 32.47 -9.23 -17.29
C GLY A 196 32.11 -9.12 -15.80
N GLY A 197 32.89 -8.35 -15.03
CA GLY A 197 32.59 -8.07 -13.62
C GLY A 197 31.28 -7.30 -13.48
N SER A 198 30.47 -7.69 -12.48
CA SER A 198 29.19 -7.03 -12.17
C SER A 198 29.06 -6.89 -10.65
N SER A 199 28.37 -5.83 -10.17
CA SER A 199 28.06 -5.73 -8.75
C SER A 199 26.97 -6.71 -8.34
N LEU A 200 26.93 -7.10 -7.07
CA LEU A 200 25.83 -7.93 -6.56
C LEU A 200 24.48 -7.20 -6.72
N ALA A 201 24.46 -5.88 -6.60
CA ALA A 201 23.28 -5.08 -6.79
C ALA A 201 22.70 -5.22 -8.21
N GLU A 202 23.54 -5.20 -9.24
CA GLU A 202 23.11 -5.42 -10.63
C GLU A 202 22.55 -6.84 -10.85
N LEU A 203 23.18 -7.83 -10.24
CA LEU A 203 22.71 -9.22 -10.34
C LEU A 203 21.35 -9.42 -9.67
N ILE A 204 21.14 -8.82 -8.48
CA ILE A 204 19.87 -8.89 -7.74
C ILE A 204 18.74 -8.20 -8.51
N ARG A 205 19.03 -7.16 -9.29
CA ARG A 205 18.03 -6.43 -10.12
C ARG A 205 17.57 -7.21 -11.35
N ARG A 206 18.24 -8.31 -11.72
CA ARG A 206 17.84 -9.14 -12.88
C ARG A 206 16.52 -9.87 -12.57
N PRO A 207 15.58 -9.99 -13.55
CA PRO A 207 14.25 -10.56 -13.32
C PRO A 207 14.22 -11.97 -12.73
N HIS A 208 15.22 -12.78 -13.01
CA HIS A 208 15.29 -14.20 -12.62
C HIS A 208 16.35 -14.49 -11.55
N ALA A 209 17.19 -13.54 -11.20
CA ALA A 209 18.27 -13.75 -10.24
C ALA A 209 17.77 -13.63 -8.78
N ARG A 210 17.32 -14.76 -8.21
CA ARG A 210 17.10 -14.87 -6.76
C ARG A 210 18.38 -15.34 -6.08
N ILE A 211 19.41 -14.53 -6.11
CA ILE A 211 20.72 -14.90 -5.55
C ILE A 211 20.68 -14.74 -4.03
N CYS A 212 20.55 -15.85 -3.33
CA CYS A 212 20.86 -15.92 -1.90
C CYS A 212 22.37 -16.04 -1.73
N THR A 213 23.12 -14.95 -1.77
CA THR A 213 24.57 -14.94 -1.54
C THR A 213 24.84 -15.22 -0.07
N GLY A 214 25.39 -16.41 0.17
CA GLY A 214 26.21 -16.87 1.28
C GLY A 214 26.13 -16.18 2.63
N ALA A 215 24.99 -16.24 3.29
CA ALA A 215 24.90 -15.99 4.72
C ALA A 215 24.16 -17.15 5.39
N THR A 216 24.66 -17.52 6.56
CA THR A 216 24.21 -18.64 7.38
C THR A 216 22.69 -18.88 7.38
N THR A 217 22.30 -20.13 7.54
CA THR A 217 20.93 -20.70 7.42
C THR A 217 19.81 -19.88 8.12
N ARG A 218 20.15 -19.06 9.09
CA ARG A 218 19.22 -18.17 9.82
C ARG A 218 18.89 -16.89 9.05
N CYS A 219 19.78 -16.41 8.19
CA CYS A 219 19.57 -15.23 7.33
C CYS A 219 18.76 -15.58 6.06
N ARG A 220 18.73 -16.84 5.64
CA ARG A 220 18.04 -17.28 4.40
C ARG A 220 16.53 -16.95 4.35
N ARG A 221 15.82 -17.03 5.47
CA ARG A 221 14.38 -16.69 5.50
C ARG A 221 14.10 -15.19 5.56
N MET A 222 14.95 -14.43 6.24
CA MET A 222 14.81 -12.99 6.40
C MET A 222 15.34 -12.20 5.19
N CYS A 223 16.36 -12.68 4.51
CA CYS A 223 16.88 -12.08 3.27
C CYS A 223 15.97 -12.34 2.06
N ARG A 224 15.27 -13.48 1.98
CA ARG A 224 14.35 -13.76 0.86
C ARG A 224 13.21 -12.73 0.72
N SER A 225 12.67 -12.24 1.81
CA SER A 225 11.61 -11.22 1.77
C SER A 225 12.17 -9.79 1.71
N ARG A 226 13.39 -9.56 2.19
CA ARG A 226 13.98 -8.23 2.32
C ARG A 226 14.82 -7.81 1.12
N SER A 227 15.55 -8.72 0.48
CA SER A 227 16.35 -8.40 -0.71
C SER A 227 15.48 -8.04 -1.92
N THR A 228 14.33 -8.68 -2.09
CA THR A 228 13.38 -8.34 -3.16
C THR A 228 12.71 -6.98 -2.94
N SER A 229 12.40 -6.62 -1.69
CA SER A 229 11.80 -5.32 -1.37
C SER A 229 12.81 -4.17 -1.49
N THR A 230 14.04 -4.40 -1.04
CA THR A 230 15.10 -3.38 -1.04
C THR A 230 15.61 -3.10 -2.45
N SER A 231 15.76 -4.14 -3.29
CA SER A 231 16.21 -3.96 -4.68
C SER A 231 15.20 -3.19 -5.53
N SER A 232 13.90 -3.34 -5.29
CA SER A 232 12.86 -2.55 -5.97
C SER A 232 12.84 -1.09 -5.51
N THR A 233 13.18 -0.82 -4.24
CA THR A 233 13.26 0.55 -3.70
C THR A 233 14.47 1.29 -4.26
N THR A 234 15.62 0.61 -4.37
CA THR A 234 16.84 1.20 -4.95
C THR A 234 16.67 1.48 -6.44
N ALA A 235 15.97 0.61 -7.18
CA ALA A 235 15.66 0.86 -8.59
C ALA A 235 14.77 2.09 -8.81
N THR A 236 13.89 2.41 -7.84
CA THR A 236 13.04 3.60 -7.90
C THR A 236 13.81 4.88 -7.55
N LEU A 237 14.81 4.80 -6.67
CA LEU A 237 15.66 5.93 -6.30
C LEU A 237 16.74 6.25 -7.36
N SER A 238 17.19 5.25 -8.15
CA SER A 238 18.15 5.47 -9.25
C SER A 238 17.50 5.93 -10.56
N ALA A 239 16.17 5.96 -10.64
CA ALA A 239 15.41 6.45 -11.79
C ALA A 239 14.95 7.93 -11.63
N ARG A 240 15.46 8.62 -10.64
CA ARG A 240 15.38 10.07 -10.46
C ARG A 240 16.78 10.65 -10.51
#